data_a01adc87ffe7b34d0f42a4da088f9001
#
_entry.id   a01adc87ffe7b34d0f42a4da088f9001
#
_cell.length_a   1.000
_cell.length_b   1.000
_cell.length_c   1.000
_cell.angle_alpha   90.00
_cell.angle_beta   90.00
_cell.angle_gamma   90.00
#
_symmetry.space_group_name_H-M   'P 1'
#
loop_
_entity.id
_entity.type
_entity.pdbx_description
1 polymer ?
#
loop_
_entity_poly.entity_id
_entity_poly.type
_entity_poly.pdbx_seq_one_letter_code
_entity_poly.pdbx_strand_id
1 'polypeptide(L)'
;MSNKSDSFSTLPLPETSPRGMFRHFGPGLVLMMTGIGTSHLVTAPAAGGRFEFALLWCIPVAYVFKYYGFEMAFRFTNATGRSMLDAYSTAPRKWPVWYVLITTLIQCALGQAGRLAAAAAVLFYVFSEYLGLGLTNWAQGIGIDSLAVYGFGLGAISVAIVLYGRYAAVEMATKVLAGILFVSTVGVYLVEPAPFSAMGRFFTVEVPGGSWLIIAAFLGLLPTGMDVSLQASEWGKAKRVGMGRIREKLEEQGYVRPFDAFSSTKADLSVDVTKLPEHAQEYCRRWFRIGLMDFTLGHIVSFILATIFLLLAAVWLYPSPIEGRAVIGEIARIFTDSVGPGMMVVFIAGAFAATFSTAFNYFDGWPRVVAACCRNLFRSTADLPGIAADQLTPAHRSVMSSEYNIYRITMFYSLVAAVVILAGIPRPVYLVLVSSALAFFIAPVISFLNLYYCLTVIPKTDKAFYPSRFATLFSWLSLVIFTG
;
A
#
# COMPACT_ATOMS: atom_id res chain seq x y z
N MET A 1 45.84 10.58 -1.53
CA MET A 1 44.69 9.94 -2.19
C MET A 1 44.21 8.83 -1.28
N SER A 2 43.28 9.05 -0.40
CA SER A 2 42.66 8.01 0.43
C SER A 2 41.99 7.01 -0.50
N ASN A 3 42.27 5.73 -0.29
CA ASN A 3 41.86 4.66 -1.17
C ASN A 3 40.32 4.59 -1.19
N LYS A 4 39.67 4.99 -2.29
CA LYS A 4 38.21 5.01 -2.44
C LYS A 4 37.53 3.66 -2.08
N SER A 5 38.29 2.55 -2.14
CA SER A 5 37.81 1.23 -1.79
C SER A 5 37.63 0.99 -0.28
N ASP A 6 38.40 1.66 0.58
CA ASP A 6 38.40 1.39 2.03
C ASP A 6 37.13 1.88 2.73
N SER A 7 36.46 2.90 2.20
CA SER A 7 35.25 3.44 2.82
C SER A 7 34.04 2.50 2.76
N PHE A 8 34.01 1.55 1.83
CA PHE A 8 32.93 0.56 1.69
C PHE A 8 33.22 -0.77 2.42
N SER A 9 34.49 -1.08 2.71
CA SER A 9 34.89 -2.32 3.36
C SER A 9 34.31 -2.49 4.78
N THR A 10 33.95 -1.38 5.44
CA THR A 10 33.41 -1.36 6.81
C THR A 10 31.89 -1.56 6.87
N LEU A 11 31.18 -1.67 5.72
CA LEU A 11 29.74 -1.87 5.72
C LEU A 11 29.37 -3.25 6.27
N PRO A 12 28.54 -3.36 7.33
CA PRO A 12 28.13 -4.64 7.86
C PRO A 12 27.21 -5.37 6.88
N LEU A 13 27.67 -6.47 6.31
CA LEU A 13 26.86 -7.29 5.42
C LEU A 13 25.69 -7.92 6.18
N PRO A 14 24.45 -7.80 5.70
CA PRO A 14 23.33 -8.46 6.33
C PRO A 14 23.43 -9.98 6.18
N GLU A 15 22.99 -10.69 7.21
CA GLU A 15 22.91 -12.15 7.18
C GLU A 15 21.87 -12.60 6.15
N THR A 16 22.25 -13.59 5.32
CA THR A 16 21.39 -14.21 4.31
C THR A 16 20.84 -15.57 4.73
N SER A 17 21.11 -16.01 5.98
CA SER A 17 20.44 -17.18 6.55
C SER A 17 18.94 -16.93 6.72
N PRO A 18 18.06 -17.95 6.65
CA PRO A 18 16.62 -17.74 6.83
C PRO A 18 16.27 -16.96 8.09
N ARG A 19 16.89 -17.28 9.23
CA ARG A 19 16.70 -16.56 10.50
C ARG A 19 17.21 -15.13 10.44
N GLY A 20 18.38 -14.90 9.81
CA GLY A 20 18.95 -13.57 9.63
C GLY A 20 18.06 -12.68 8.76
N MET A 21 17.54 -13.24 7.66
CA MET A 21 16.61 -12.51 6.77
C MET A 21 15.31 -12.11 7.48
N PHE A 22 14.69 -13.03 8.25
CA PHE A 22 13.47 -12.71 9.01
C PHE A 22 13.65 -11.56 10.00
N ARG A 23 14.84 -11.39 10.58
CA ARG A 23 15.15 -10.24 11.46
C ARG A 23 15.11 -8.90 10.76
N HIS A 24 15.31 -8.90 9.44
CA HIS A 24 15.33 -7.70 8.60
C HIS A 24 14.02 -7.48 7.82
N PHE A 25 13.06 -8.40 7.93
CA PHE A 25 11.74 -8.24 7.32
C PHE A 25 10.98 -7.11 8.00
N GLY A 26 10.25 -6.36 7.21
CA GLY A 26 9.43 -5.27 7.72
C GLY A 26 8.80 -4.45 6.61
N PRO A 27 9.54 -3.68 5.81
CA PRO A 27 8.93 -2.76 4.85
C PRO A 27 8.03 -3.42 3.80
N GLY A 28 8.42 -4.58 3.26
CA GLY A 28 7.64 -5.29 2.26
C GLY A 28 6.43 -6.00 2.86
N LEU A 29 6.63 -6.69 3.98
CA LEU A 29 5.54 -7.33 4.73
C LEU A 29 4.53 -6.28 5.22
N VAL A 30 5.01 -5.15 5.77
CA VAL A 30 4.17 -4.04 6.20
C VAL A 30 3.36 -3.49 5.03
N LEU A 31 4.00 -3.28 3.87
CA LEU A 31 3.32 -2.79 2.67
C LEU A 31 2.15 -3.71 2.31
N MET A 32 2.36 -5.01 2.28
CA MET A 32 1.31 -5.97 1.94
C MET A 32 0.30 -6.16 3.07
N MET A 33 0.72 -6.12 4.34
CA MET A 33 -0.21 -6.16 5.48
C MET A 33 -1.08 -4.91 5.58
N THR A 34 -0.58 -3.73 5.16
CA THR A 34 -1.43 -2.53 5.06
C THR A 34 -2.47 -2.65 3.93
N GLY A 35 -2.21 -3.49 2.94
CA GLY A 35 -3.19 -3.90 1.95
C GLY A 35 -4.27 -4.85 2.50
N ILE A 36 -3.97 -5.60 3.60
CA ILE A 36 -4.93 -6.43 4.33
C ILE A 36 -5.82 -5.50 5.18
N GLY A 37 -6.85 -4.97 4.56
CA GLY A 37 -7.76 -4.01 5.19
C GLY A 37 -9.12 -4.10 4.52
N THR A 38 -9.57 -2.99 3.98
CA THR A 38 -10.90 -2.84 3.39
C THR A 38 -11.17 -3.84 2.25
N SER A 39 -10.18 -4.15 1.41
CA SER A 39 -10.36 -5.11 0.30
C SER A 39 -10.60 -6.54 0.77
N HIS A 40 -9.92 -6.96 1.82
CA HIS A 40 -10.04 -8.31 2.35
C HIS A 40 -11.27 -8.48 3.23
N LEU A 41 -11.55 -7.47 4.09
CA LEU A 41 -12.64 -7.52 5.07
C LEU A 41 -13.99 -7.06 4.51
N VAL A 42 -14.03 -6.35 3.38
CA VAL A 42 -15.27 -5.82 2.82
C VAL A 42 -15.51 -6.35 1.42
N THR A 43 -14.55 -6.18 0.49
CA THR A 43 -14.76 -6.56 -0.92
C THR A 43 -14.82 -8.07 -1.11
N ALA A 44 -13.93 -8.85 -0.46
CA ALA A 44 -13.91 -10.30 -0.62
C ALA A 44 -15.16 -10.97 -0.01
N PRO A 45 -15.60 -10.63 1.22
CA PRO A 45 -16.87 -11.13 1.75
C PRO A 45 -18.09 -10.67 0.95
N ALA A 46 -18.13 -9.44 0.46
CA ALA A 46 -19.22 -8.96 -0.38
C ALA A 46 -19.34 -9.74 -1.69
N ALA A 47 -18.21 -10.17 -2.27
CA ALA A 47 -18.20 -11.03 -3.45
C ALA A 47 -18.71 -12.44 -3.13
N GLY A 48 -18.18 -13.07 -2.07
CA GLY A 48 -18.59 -14.41 -1.66
C GLY A 48 -20.07 -14.49 -1.26
N GLY A 49 -20.54 -13.57 -0.43
CA GLY A 49 -21.93 -13.53 0.02
C GLY A 49 -22.93 -13.25 -1.09
N ARG A 50 -22.55 -12.52 -2.16
CA ARG A 50 -23.46 -12.19 -3.25
C ARG A 50 -23.36 -13.12 -4.46
N PHE A 51 -22.17 -13.63 -4.77
CA PHE A 51 -21.92 -14.38 -6.00
C PHE A 51 -21.31 -15.78 -5.76
N GLU A 52 -21.35 -16.24 -4.50
CA GLU A 52 -20.76 -17.52 -4.10
C GLU A 52 -19.28 -17.60 -4.53
N PHE A 53 -18.88 -18.63 -5.27
CA PHE A 53 -17.53 -18.83 -5.77
C PHE A 53 -17.27 -18.24 -7.15
N ALA A 54 -18.28 -17.63 -7.79
CA ALA A 54 -18.17 -17.18 -9.19
C ALA A 54 -17.04 -16.16 -9.44
N LEU A 55 -16.71 -15.32 -8.45
CA LEU A 55 -15.66 -14.32 -8.57
C LEU A 55 -14.30 -14.74 -8.01
N LEU A 56 -14.12 -16.02 -7.67
CA LEU A 56 -12.87 -16.52 -7.10
C LEU A 56 -11.68 -16.32 -8.06
N TRP A 57 -11.89 -16.37 -9.37
CA TRP A 57 -10.88 -16.15 -10.40
C TRP A 57 -10.26 -14.73 -10.37
N CYS A 58 -10.99 -13.74 -9.88
CA CYS A 58 -10.47 -12.36 -9.79
C CYS A 58 -9.24 -12.26 -8.87
N ILE A 59 -9.19 -13.11 -7.82
CA ILE A 59 -8.10 -13.05 -6.84
C ILE A 59 -6.76 -13.43 -7.49
N PRO A 60 -6.57 -14.62 -8.09
CA PRO A 60 -5.30 -14.93 -8.76
C PRO A 60 -4.98 -13.95 -9.88
N VAL A 61 -5.97 -13.49 -10.65
CA VAL A 61 -5.74 -12.48 -11.69
C VAL A 61 -5.16 -11.20 -11.08
N ALA A 62 -5.77 -10.66 -10.02
CA ALA A 62 -5.28 -9.45 -9.37
C ALA A 62 -3.87 -9.64 -8.81
N TYR A 63 -3.62 -10.72 -8.08
CA TYR A 63 -2.34 -10.93 -7.39
C TYR A 63 -1.19 -11.28 -8.34
N VAL A 64 -1.43 -12.18 -9.28
CA VAL A 64 -0.40 -12.65 -10.20
C VAL A 64 -0.01 -11.54 -11.18
N PHE A 65 -0.98 -10.86 -11.76
CA PHE A 65 -0.69 -9.84 -12.78
C PHE A 65 -0.25 -8.49 -12.20
N LYS A 66 -0.60 -8.13 -10.97
CA LYS A 66 -0.10 -6.89 -10.32
C LYS A 66 1.24 -7.07 -9.62
N TYR A 67 1.70 -8.29 -9.37
CA TYR A 67 2.95 -8.56 -8.65
C TYR A 67 4.12 -7.74 -9.20
N TYR A 68 4.38 -7.84 -10.51
CA TYR A 68 5.52 -7.14 -11.12
C TYR A 68 5.31 -5.63 -11.20
N GLY A 69 4.08 -5.13 -11.25
CA GLY A 69 3.82 -3.69 -11.18
C GLY A 69 4.32 -3.07 -9.87
N PHE A 70 4.11 -3.76 -8.74
CA PHE A 70 4.64 -3.38 -7.43
C PHE A 70 6.15 -3.65 -7.33
N GLU A 71 6.58 -4.81 -7.78
CA GLU A 71 7.98 -5.23 -7.72
C GLU A 71 8.89 -4.27 -8.49
N MET A 72 8.46 -3.74 -9.63
CA MET A 72 9.23 -2.77 -10.41
C MET A 72 9.51 -1.49 -9.61
N ALA A 73 8.53 -0.93 -8.89
CA ALA A 73 8.76 0.24 -8.06
C ALA A 73 9.72 -0.06 -6.89
N PHE A 74 9.55 -1.22 -6.25
CA PHE A 74 10.43 -1.71 -5.20
C PHE A 74 11.87 -1.89 -5.74
N ARG A 75 12.01 -2.57 -6.86
CA ARG A 75 13.28 -2.79 -7.57
C ARG A 75 13.98 -1.50 -7.91
N PHE A 76 13.26 -0.55 -8.51
CA PHE A 76 13.79 0.76 -8.86
C PHE A 76 14.39 1.48 -7.65
N THR A 77 13.62 1.56 -6.56
CA THR A 77 14.06 2.25 -5.34
C THR A 77 15.30 1.59 -4.72
N ASN A 78 15.34 0.26 -4.73
CA ASN A 78 16.50 -0.47 -4.22
C ASN A 78 17.74 -0.35 -5.12
N ALA A 79 17.55 -0.30 -6.44
CA ALA A 79 18.64 -0.21 -7.42
C ALA A 79 19.24 1.20 -7.53
N THR A 80 18.44 2.23 -7.27
CA THR A 80 18.84 3.63 -7.50
C THR A 80 18.99 4.43 -6.20
N GLY A 81 18.35 4.00 -5.11
CA GLY A 81 18.20 4.78 -3.88
C GLY A 81 17.31 6.02 -4.04
N ARG A 82 16.56 6.11 -5.15
CA ARG A 82 15.64 7.21 -5.49
C ARG A 82 14.20 6.70 -5.59
N SER A 83 13.23 7.60 -5.52
CA SER A 83 11.84 7.21 -5.68
C SER A 83 11.40 7.14 -7.14
N MET A 84 10.29 6.45 -7.39
CA MET A 84 9.67 6.43 -8.72
C MET A 84 9.22 7.83 -9.16
N LEU A 85 8.82 8.70 -8.23
CA LEU A 85 8.44 10.09 -8.55
C LEU A 85 9.63 10.92 -9.02
N ASP A 86 10.84 10.66 -8.50
CA ASP A 86 12.07 11.27 -9.01
C ASP A 86 12.28 10.84 -10.48
N ALA A 87 12.05 9.57 -10.80
CA ALA A 87 12.13 9.10 -12.18
C ALA A 87 11.06 9.73 -13.08
N TYR A 88 9.83 9.80 -12.62
CA TYR A 88 8.71 10.40 -13.35
C TYR A 88 8.95 11.89 -13.68
N SER A 89 9.69 12.60 -12.83
CA SER A 89 10.03 14.00 -13.05
C SER A 89 10.97 14.23 -14.25
N THR A 90 11.66 13.19 -14.73
CA THR A 90 12.52 13.26 -15.92
C THR A 90 11.75 13.15 -17.24
N ALA A 91 10.44 12.90 -17.20
CA ALA A 91 9.60 12.88 -18.40
C ALA A 91 9.39 14.28 -18.99
N PRO A 92 9.17 14.39 -20.33
CA PRO A 92 8.82 15.66 -20.95
C PRO A 92 7.62 16.33 -20.26
N ARG A 93 7.75 17.61 -19.93
CA ARG A 93 6.72 18.40 -19.21
C ARG A 93 6.28 17.76 -17.87
N LYS A 94 7.00 16.78 -17.36
CA LYS A 94 6.72 16.06 -16.10
C LYS A 94 5.29 15.50 -16.03
N TRP A 95 4.69 15.10 -17.18
CA TRP A 95 3.30 14.67 -17.26
C TRP A 95 2.94 13.51 -16.32
N PRO A 96 3.84 12.51 -16.04
CA PRO A 96 3.50 11.44 -15.11
C PRO A 96 3.34 11.96 -13.68
N VAL A 97 4.10 12.99 -13.29
CA VAL A 97 3.99 13.60 -11.96
C VAL A 97 2.67 14.34 -11.81
N TRP A 98 2.22 15.06 -12.86
CA TRP A 98 0.90 15.67 -12.88
C TRP A 98 -0.24 14.64 -12.79
N TYR A 99 -0.12 13.53 -13.55
CA TYR A 99 -1.08 12.44 -13.49
C TYR A 99 -1.19 11.88 -12.06
N VAL A 100 -0.05 11.59 -11.42
CA VAL A 100 -0.03 11.08 -10.04
C VAL A 100 -0.58 12.11 -9.06
N LEU A 101 -0.25 13.39 -9.21
CA LEU A 101 -0.77 14.45 -8.34
C LEU A 101 -2.30 14.49 -8.36
N ILE A 102 -2.89 14.53 -9.57
CA ILE A 102 -4.35 14.60 -9.73
C ILE A 102 -5.03 13.36 -9.19
N THR A 103 -4.56 12.17 -9.60
CA THR A 103 -5.15 10.91 -9.15
C THR A 103 -5.00 10.69 -7.64
N THR A 104 -3.88 11.10 -7.05
CA THR A 104 -3.68 11.02 -5.60
C THR A 104 -4.57 11.97 -4.83
N LEU A 105 -4.80 13.21 -5.32
CA LEU A 105 -5.76 14.13 -4.68
C LEU A 105 -7.19 13.59 -4.70
N ILE A 106 -7.62 12.94 -5.79
CA ILE A 106 -8.91 12.25 -5.84
C ILE A 106 -8.95 11.09 -4.83
N GLN A 107 -7.88 10.30 -4.74
CA GLN A 107 -7.78 9.21 -3.77
C GLN A 107 -7.73 9.70 -2.32
N CYS A 108 -7.11 10.85 -2.05
CA CYS A 108 -7.13 11.50 -0.72
C CYS A 108 -8.57 11.79 -0.24
N ALA A 109 -9.49 12.07 -1.16
CA ALA A 109 -10.89 12.31 -0.82
C ALA A 109 -11.69 10.99 -0.84
N LEU A 110 -11.90 10.43 -2.04
CA LEU A 110 -12.78 9.29 -2.25
C LEU A 110 -12.21 7.98 -1.68
N GLY A 111 -10.92 7.74 -1.91
CA GLY A 111 -10.23 6.55 -1.40
C GLY A 111 -10.18 6.53 0.12
N GLN A 112 -9.92 7.68 0.74
CA GLN A 112 -9.90 7.79 2.20
C GLN A 112 -11.30 7.67 2.80
N ALA A 113 -12.34 8.18 2.12
CA ALA A 113 -13.73 8.01 2.57
C ALA A 113 -14.10 6.52 2.68
N GLY A 114 -13.76 5.70 1.67
CA GLY A 114 -13.99 4.26 1.71
C GLY A 114 -13.26 3.55 2.87
N ARG A 115 -12.01 3.95 3.15
CA ARG A 115 -11.21 3.37 4.24
C ARG A 115 -11.72 3.77 5.61
N LEU A 116 -12.05 5.04 5.79
CA LEU A 116 -12.68 5.53 7.03
C LEU A 116 -14.05 4.91 7.23
N ALA A 117 -14.84 4.74 6.16
CA ALA A 117 -16.15 4.08 6.23
C ALA A 117 -16.04 2.64 6.76
N ALA A 118 -15.08 1.87 6.28
CA ALA A 118 -14.87 0.51 6.75
C ALA A 118 -14.43 0.47 8.22
N ALA A 119 -13.51 1.32 8.64
CA ALA A 119 -13.07 1.41 10.03
C ALA A 119 -14.19 1.94 10.95
N ALA A 120 -14.96 2.92 10.49
CA ALA A 120 -16.12 3.45 11.21
C ALA A 120 -17.22 2.41 11.37
N ALA A 121 -17.43 1.51 10.39
CA ALA A 121 -18.39 0.43 10.49
C ALA A 121 -18.05 -0.55 11.62
N VAL A 122 -16.76 -0.80 11.88
CA VAL A 122 -16.35 -1.62 13.05
C VAL A 122 -16.71 -0.94 14.35
N LEU A 123 -16.44 0.36 14.50
CA LEU A 123 -16.82 1.10 15.71
C LEU A 123 -18.34 1.22 15.85
N PHE A 124 -19.05 1.43 14.74
CA PHE A 124 -20.51 1.45 14.76
C PHE A 124 -21.07 0.12 15.29
N TYR A 125 -20.57 -1.00 14.79
CA TYR A 125 -20.98 -2.32 15.26
C TYR A 125 -20.71 -2.49 16.77
N VAL A 126 -19.50 -2.16 17.23
CA VAL A 126 -19.12 -2.31 18.65
C VAL A 126 -19.95 -1.42 19.56
N PHE A 127 -19.99 -0.13 19.26
CA PHE A 127 -20.58 0.84 20.19
C PHE A 127 -22.10 0.96 20.06
N SER A 128 -22.65 0.90 18.85
CA SER A 128 -24.07 1.11 18.65
C SER A 128 -24.88 -0.20 18.70
N GLU A 129 -24.37 -1.30 18.08
CA GLU A 129 -25.11 -2.56 18.03
C GLU A 129 -24.78 -3.50 19.19
N TYR A 130 -23.48 -3.71 19.49
CA TYR A 130 -23.07 -4.67 20.51
C TYR A 130 -23.20 -4.12 21.95
N LEU A 131 -22.73 -2.88 22.18
CA LEU A 131 -22.79 -2.24 23.52
C LEU A 131 -24.03 -1.39 23.74
N GLY A 132 -24.82 -1.12 22.70
CA GLY A 132 -26.05 -0.32 22.83
C GLY A 132 -25.83 1.14 23.25
N LEU A 133 -24.65 1.72 22.99
CA LEU A 133 -24.34 3.09 23.39
C LEU A 133 -25.04 4.10 22.46
N GLY A 134 -25.65 5.10 23.06
CA GLY A 134 -26.57 6.06 22.44
C GLY A 134 -25.95 7.09 21.47
N LEU A 135 -24.69 6.91 20.98
CA LEU A 135 -24.04 7.85 20.05
C LEU A 135 -24.81 7.99 18.73
N THR A 136 -25.46 6.91 18.28
CA THR A 136 -26.30 6.92 17.08
C THR A 136 -27.47 7.87 17.23
N ASN A 137 -28.15 7.84 18.36
CA ASN A 137 -29.30 8.71 18.66
C ASN A 137 -28.87 10.19 18.76
N TRP A 138 -27.73 10.44 19.42
CA TRP A 138 -27.16 11.78 19.48
C TRP A 138 -26.79 12.34 18.10
N ALA A 139 -26.12 11.57 17.28
CA ALA A 139 -25.72 11.97 15.92
C ALA A 139 -26.94 12.28 15.05
N GLN A 140 -27.99 11.44 15.11
CA GLN A 140 -29.25 11.67 14.41
C GLN A 140 -29.96 12.95 14.90
N GLY A 141 -29.87 13.24 16.19
CA GLY A 141 -30.44 14.46 16.80
C GLY A 141 -29.84 15.77 16.24
N ILE A 142 -28.59 15.73 15.77
CA ILE A 142 -27.91 16.85 15.10
C ILE A 142 -27.89 16.73 13.57
N GLY A 143 -28.63 15.77 12.99
CA GLY A 143 -28.75 15.59 11.54
C GLY A 143 -27.49 15.02 10.85
N ILE A 144 -26.56 14.43 11.61
CA ILE A 144 -25.32 13.83 11.08
C ILE A 144 -25.39 12.31 11.21
N ASP A 145 -24.92 11.60 10.19
CA ASP A 145 -24.83 10.15 10.26
C ASP A 145 -23.74 9.70 11.26
N SER A 146 -24.04 8.69 12.07
CA SER A 146 -23.12 8.18 13.10
C SER A 146 -21.81 7.63 12.51
N LEU A 147 -21.84 7.07 11.28
CA LEU A 147 -20.61 6.64 10.59
C LEU A 147 -19.67 7.81 10.31
N ALA A 148 -20.20 8.99 9.97
CA ALA A 148 -19.38 10.18 9.78
C ALA A 148 -18.73 10.66 11.08
N VAL A 149 -19.45 10.54 12.21
CA VAL A 149 -18.90 10.88 13.54
C VAL A 149 -17.77 9.92 13.92
N TYR A 150 -17.97 8.61 13.78
CA TYR A 150 -16.90 7.62 14.01
C TYR A 150 -15.74 7.81 13.04
N GLY A 151 -16.02 8.06 11.74
CA GLY A 151 -15.01 8.33 10.73
C GLY A 151 -14.17 9.57 11.05
N PHE A 152 -14.81 10.67 11.48
CA PHE A 152 -14.11 11.87 11.92
C PHE A 152 -13.22 11.59 13.14
N GLY A 153 -13.73 10.93 14.16
CA GLY A 153 -12.94 10.57 15.35
C GLY A 153 -11.70 9.73 15.02
N LEU A 154 -11.87 8.68 14.20
CA LEU A 154 -10.77 7.84 13.74
C LEU A 154 -9.77 8.61 12.87
N GLY A 155 -10.26 9.43 11.95
CA GLY A 155 -9.42 10.25 11.10
C GLY A 155 -8.64 11.29 11.88
N ALA A 156 -9.28 11.99 12.83
CA ALA A 156 -8.63 12.96 13.70
C ALA A 156 -7.54 12.32 14.58
N ILE A 157 -7.83 11.14 15.16
CA ILE A 157 -6.84 10.36 15.92
C ILE A 157 -5.66 9.96 15.00
N SER A 158 -5.95 9.49 13.79
CA SER A 158 -4.91 9.13 12.82
C SER A 158 -4.00 10.31 12.47
N VAL A 159 -4.60 11.46 12.14
CA VAL A 159 -3.88 12.71 11.86
C VAL A 159 -3.03 13.14 13.05
N ALA A 160 -3.60 13.10 14.26
CA ALA A 160 -2.86 13.45 15.47
C ALA A 160 -1.64 12.53 15.69
N ILE A 161 -1.82 11.20 15.57
CA ILE A 161 -0.71 10.24 15.74
C ILE A 161 0.41 10.50 14.70
N VAL A 162 0.04 10.75 13.45
CA VAL A 162 1.01 11.02 12.38
C VAL A 162 1.77 12.32 12.66
N LEU A 163 1.07 13.39 13.07
CA LEU A 163 1.69 14.69 13.36
C LEU A 163 2.60 14.65 14.60
N TYR A 164 2.25 13.87 15.62
CA TYR A 164 3.06 13.74 16.83
C TYR A 164 4.18 12.70 16.74
N GLY A 165 4.33 12.05 15.56
CA GLY A 165 5.44 11.12 15.30
C GLY A 165 5.39 9.80 16.06
N ARG A 166 4.26 9.42 16.66
CA ARG A 166 4.07 8.15 17.40
C ARG A 166 3.73 6.96 16.51
N TYR A 167 4.16 7.03 15.27
CA TYR A 167 3.88 6.04 14.23
C TYR A 167 4.31 4.61 14.62
N ALA A 168 5.50 4.45 15.20
CA ALA A 168 6.07 3.13 15.46
C ALA A 168 5.23 2.26 16.42
N ALA A 169 4.61 2.85 17.45
CA ALA A 169 3.79 2.12 18.40
C ALA A 169 2.49 1.62 17.75
N VAL A 170 1.83 2.46 16.95
CA VAL A 170 0.62 2.09 16.20
C VAL A 170 0.95 1.03 15.15
N GLU A 171 2.05 1.21 14.42
CA GLU A 171 2.54 0.24 13.43
C GLU A 171 2.78 -1.14 14.08
N MET A 172 3.40 -1.19 15.26
CA MET A 172 3.63 -2.43 15.97
C MET A 172 2.32 -3.08 16.43
N ALA A 173 1.43 -2.32 17.06
CA ALA A 173 0.14 -2.84 17.54
C ALA A 173 -0.72 -3.38 16.38
N THR A 174 -0.82 -2.64 15.28
CA THR A 174 -1.59 -3.08 14.11
C THR A 174 -1.01 -4.32 13.44
N LYS A 175 0.32 -4.48 13.40
CA LYS A 175 0.96 -5.71 12.92
C LYS A 175 0.62 -6.93 13.75
N VAL A 176 0.69 -6.81 15.07
CA VAL A 176 0.36 -7.92 15.99
C VAL A 176 -1.10 -8.32 15.81
N LEU A 177 -2.02 -7.36 15.80
CA LEU A 177 -3.46 -7.63 15.64
C LEU A 177 -3.79 -8.18 14.24
N ALA A 178 -3.13 -7.69 13.19
CA ALA A 178 -3.29 -8.24 11.84
C ALA A 178 -2.75 -9.69 11.77
N GLY A 179 -1.67 -10.00 12.47
CA GLY A 179 -1.20 -11.38 12.63
C GLY A 179 -2.20 -12.28 13.35
N ILE A 180 -2.83 -11.78 14.41
CA ILE A 180 -3.90 -12.49 15.12
C ILE A 180 -5.09 -12.73 14.20
N LEU A 181 -5.52 -11.71 13.44
CA LEU A 181 -6.59 -11.84 12.46
C LEU A 181 -6.26 -12.89 11.40
N PHE A 182 -5.03 -12.90 10.89
CA PHE A 182 -4.58 -13.90 9.92
C PHE A 182 -4.69 -15.32 10.49
N VAL A 183 -4.12 -15.55 11.66
CA VAL A 183 -4.13 -16.87 12.32
C VAL A 183 -5.56 -17.32 12.64
N SER A 184 -6.40 -16.42 13.17
CA SER A 184 -7.78 -16.74 13.49
C SER A 184 -8.62 -17.04 12.24
N THR A 185 -8.43 -16.27 11.15
CA THR A 185 -9.12 -16.48 9.89
C THR A 185 -8.74 -17.83 9.25
N VAL A 186 -7.45 -18.17 9.27
CA VAL A 186 -6.99 -19.51 8.83
C VAL A 186 -7.58 -20.59 9.72
N GLY A 187 -7.59 -20.39 11.05
CA GLY A 187 -8.17 -21.32 12.02
C GLY A 187 -9.65 -21.60 11.75
N VAL A 188 -10.45 -20.56 11.55
CA VAL A 188 -11.89 -20.68 11.21
C VAL A 188 -12.07 -21.45 9.91
N TYR A 189 -11.28 -21.15 8.89
CA TYR A 189 -11.35 -21.86 7.60
C TYR A 189 -11.01 -23.35 7.72
N LEU A 190 -10.08 -23.73 8.60
CA LEU A 190 -9.72 -25.13 8.82
C LEU A 190 -10.80 -25.91 9.58
N VAL A 191 -11.64 -25.23 10.36
CA VAL A 191 -12.78 -25.87 11.03
C VAL A 191 -13.88 -26.23 10.03
N GLU A 192 -14.15 -25.35 9.07
CA GLU A 192 -15.19 -25.55 8.06
C GLU A 192 -14.72 -25.04 6.69
N PRO A 193 -13.91 -25.85 5.98
CA PRO A 193 -13.34 -25.46 4.71
C PRO A 193 -14.41 -25.49 3.60
N ALA A 194 -14.26 -24.58 2.64
CA ALA A 194 -15.05 -24.65 1.41
C ALA A 194 -14.80 -25.97 0.66
N PRO A 195 -15.79 -26.48 -0.09
CA PRO A 195 -15.64 -27.71 -0.84
C PRO A 195 -14.48 -27.62 -1.83
N PHE A 196 -13.67 -28.68 -1.94
CA PHE A 196 -12.48 -28.67 -2.80
C PHE A 196 -12.83 -28.38 -4.28
N SER A 197 -14.04 -28.75 -4.72
CA SER A 197 -14.55 -28.43 -6.06
C SER A 197 -14.60 -26.92 -6.34
N ALA A 198 -14.75 -26.07 -5.31
CA ALA A 198 -14.72 -24.60 -5.46
C ALA A 198 -13.35 -24.11 -5.97
N MET A 199 -12.26 -24.83 -5.70
CA MET A 199 -10.92 -24.44 -6.17
C MET A 199 -10.81 -24.42 -7.69
N GLY A 200 -11.63 -25.17 -8.41
CA GLY A 200 -11.72 -25.11 -9.87
C GLY A 200 -12.12 -23.73 -10.40
N ARG A 201 -12.85 -22.95 -9.59
CA ARG A 201 -13.28 -21.58 -9.92
C ARG A 201 -12.14 -20.57 -10.02
N PHE A 202 -10.95 -20.88 -9.53
CA PHE A 202 -9.75 -20.07 -9.78
C PHE A 202 -9.41 -19.94 -11.28
N PHE A 203 -9.77 -20.92 -12.07
CA PHE A 203 -9.41 -21.03 -13.49
C PHE A 203 -10.59 -20.82 -14.43
N THR A 204 -11.79 -20.59 -13.90
CA THR A 204 -13.00 -20.35 -14.69
C THR A 204 -13.45 -18.91 -14.56
N VAL A 205 -13.32 -18.14 -15.65
CA VAL A 205 -13.81 -16.75 -15.69
C VAL A 205 -15.33 -16.76 -15.81
N GLU A 206 -15.98 -16.26 -14.79
CA GLU A 206 -17.43 -16.10 -14.74
C GLU A 206 -17.77 -14.66 -14.38
N VAL A 207 -18.72 -14.06 -15.10
CA VAL A 207 -19.14 -12.67 -14.92
C VAL A 207 -20.64 -12.61 -14.68
N PRO A 208 -21.10 -12.86 -13.43
CA PRO A 208 -22.53 -12.78 -13.10
C PRO A 208 -23.10 -11.40 -13.35
N GLY A 209 -24.41 -11.32 -13.64
CA GLY A 209 -25.10 -10.04 -13.80
C GLY A 209 -24.93 -9.14 -12.56
N GLY A 210 -24.56 -7.88 -12.78
CA GLY A 210 -24.35 -6.90 -11.71
C GLY A 210 -23.03 -7.03 -10.93
N SER A 211 -22.09 -7.91 -11.34
CA SER A 211 -20.80 -8.11 -10.67
C SER A 211 -19.71 -7.11 -11.05
N TRP A 212 -19.88 -6.31 -12.08
CA TRP A 212 -18.83 -5.45 -12.66
C TRP A 212 -18.15 -4.53 -11.66
N LEU A 213 -18.92 -3.90 -10.76
CA LEU A 213 -18.32 -3.02 -9.74
C LEU A 213 -17.42 -3.80 -8.77
N ILE A 214 -17.81 -5.01 -8.39
CA ILE A 214 -17.01 -5.87 -7.51
C ILE A 214 -15.79 -6.40 -8.26
N ILE A 215 -15.91 -6.82 -9.51
CA ILE A 215 -14.77 -7.23 -10.35
C ILE A 215 -13.76 -6.08 -10.48
N ALA A 216 -14.22 -4.88 -10.85
CA ALA A 216 -13.34 -3.72 -10.92
C ALA A 216 -12.69 -3.40 -9.57
N ALA A 217 -13.44 -3.54 -8.46
CA ALA A 217 -12.91 -3.36 -7.12
C ALA A 217 -11.83 -4.41 -6.76
N PHE A 218 -12.04 -5.67 -7.10
CA PHE A 218 -11.03 -6.72 -6.92
C PHE A 218 -9.76 -6.42 -7.70
N LEU A 219 -9.89 -6.21 -9.00
CA LEU A 219 -8.76 -5.95 -9.88
C LEU A 219 -8.05 -4.63 -9.52
N GLY A 220 -8.79 -3.65 -9.03
CA GLY A 220 -8.24 -2.36 -8.60
C GLY A 220 -7.50 -2.42 -7.27
N LEU A 221 -8.09 -3.04 -6.26
CA LEU A 221 -7.60 -2.93 -4.88
C LEU A 221 -6.87 -4.17 -4.35
N LEU A 222 -7.03 -5.37 -4.91
CA LEU A 222 -6.24 -6.53 -4.48
C LEU A 222 -4.85 -6.57 -5.17
N PRO A 223 -3.77 -6.82 -4.44
CA PRO A 223 -3.62 -6.81 -2.97
C PRO A 223 -3.80 -5.41 -2.36
N THR A 224 -3.55 -4.37 -3.14
CA THR A 224 -3.79 -2.94 -2.84
C THR A 224 -3.81 -2.14 -4.16
N GLY A 225 -4.13 -0.85 -4.14
CA GLY A 225 -4.07 0.02 -5.31
C GLY A 225 -2.64 0.15 -5.85
N MET A 226 -2.46 0.22 -7.17
CA MET A 226 -1.13 0.32 -7.78
C MET A 226 -0.40 1.61 -7.39
N ASP A 227 -1.14 2.67 -7.05
CA ASP A 227 -0.62 3.93 -6.49
C ASP A 227 0.17 3.75 -5.19
N VAL A 228 -0.11 2.69 -4.43
CA VAL A 228 0.65 2.32 -3.23
C VAL A 228 2.10 1.97 -3.56
N SER A 229 2.40 1.53 -4.78
CA SER A 229 3.77 1.31 -5.22
C SER A 229 4.61 2.59 -5.17
N LEU A 230 3.99 3.75 -5.44
CA LEU A 230 4.64 5.07 -5.35
C LEU A 230 4.83 5.48 -3.89
N GLN A 231 3.84 5.24 -3.03
CA GLN A 231 3.97 5.46 -1.58
C GLN A 231 5.11 4.62 -1.01
N ALA A 232 5.16 3.34 -1.35
CA ALA A 232 6.22 2.43 -0.93
C ALA A 232 7.60 2.89 -1.43
N SER A 233 7.67 3.43 -2.64
CA SER A 233 8.89 3.99 -3.22
C SER A 233 9.35 5.24 -2.45
N GLU A 234 8.44 6.17 -2.09
CA GLU A 234 8.77 7.33 -1.26
C GLU A 234 9.18 6.92 0.17
N TRP A 235 8.47 5.97 0.80
CA TRP A 235 8.89 5.41 2.10
C TRP A 235 10.25 4.72 2.01
N GLY A 236 10.49 3.97 0.94
CA GLY A 236 11.78 3.31 0.68
C GLY A 236 12.93 4.31 0.55
N LYS A 237 12.71 5.42 -0.17
CA LYS A 237 13.65 6.53 -0.25
C LYS A 237 13.89 7.16 1.13
N ALA A 238 12.83 7.49 1.87
CA ALA A 238 12.93 8.09 3.20
C ALA A 238 13.63 7.19 4.23
N LYS A 239 13.38 5.87 4.16
CA LYS A 239 14.03 4.86 5.01
C LYS A 239 15.41 4.43 4.49
N ARG A 240 15.88 4.99 3.38
CA ARG A 240 17.16 4.65 2.73
C ARG A 240 17.32 3.16 2.47
N VAL A 241 16.33 2.52 1.82
CA VAL A 241 16.42 1.09 1.51
C VAL A 241 17.43 0.80 0.38
N GLY A 242 18.01 -0.40 0.37
CA GLY A 242 18.91 -0.84 -0.69
C GLY A 242 20.07 0.14 -0.94
N MET A 243 20.21 0.59 -2.19
CA MET A 243 21.22 1.57 -2.62
C MET A 243 21.13 2.89 -1.85
N GLY A 244 19.94 3.27 -1.37
CA GLY A 244 19.75 4.48 -0.55
C GLY A 244 20.60 4.53 0.70
N ARG A 245 21.05 3.36 1.24
CA ARG A 245 21.93 3.27 2.43
C ARG A 245 23.33 3.81 2.19
N ILE A 246 23.80 3.72 0.94
CA ILE A 246 25.18 4.09 0.58
C ILE A 246 25.24 5.22 -0.43
N ARG A 247 24.07 5.74 -0.88
CA ARG A 247 24.00 6.72 -1.96
C ARG A 247 24.80 7.99 -1.64
N GLU A 248 24.72 8.52 -0.44
CA GLU A 248 25.49 9.69 -0.01
C GLU A 248 27.00 9.47 -0.22
N LYS A 249 27.52 8.31 0.22
CA LYS A 249 28.92 7.93 -0.01
C LYS A 249 29.26 7.80 -1.51
N LEU A 250 28.30 7.32 -2.32
CA LEU A 250 28.51 7.23 -3.76
C LEU A 250 28.55 8.61 -4.42
N GLU A 251 27.74 9.56 -3.96
CA GLU A 251 27.74 10.95 -4.42
C GLU A 251 29.02 11.67 -3.98
N GLU A 252 29.45 11.54 -2.74
CA GLU A 252 30.72 12.08 -2.22
C GLU A 252 31.94 11.59 -2.99
N GLN A 253 31.93 10.32 -3.42
CA GLN A 253 33.03 9.73 -4.15
C GLN A 253 32.95 9.88 -5.67
N GLY A 254 31.88 10.54 -6.16
CA GLY A 254 31.67 10.84 -7.57
C GLY A 254 31.26 9.61 -8.43
N TYR A 255 30.74 8.55 -7.82
CA TYR A 255 30.16 7.43 -8.58
C TYR A 255 28.82 7.79 -9.20
N VAL A 256 28.04 8.63 -8.54
CA VAL A 256 26.75 9.15 -9.01
C VAL A 256 26.66 10.66 -8.77
N ARG A 257 25.82 11.33 -9.54
CA ARG A 257 25.55 12.76 -9.38
C ARG A 257 24.39 12.98 -8.41
N PRO A 258 24.40 14.09 -7.64
CA PRO A 258 23.22 14.55 -6.94
C PRO A 258 22.04 14.73 -7.91
N PHE A 259 20.86 14.33 -7.48
CA PHE A 259 19.65 14.43 -8.31
C PHE A 259 18.91 15.74 -8.03
N ASP A 260 18.59 16.46 -9.09
CA ASP A 260 17.69 17.62 -9.10
C ASP A 260 16.60 17.43 -10.16
N ALA A 261 15.33 17.50 -9.76
CA ALA A 261 14.17 17.27 -10.62
C ALA A 261 14.04 18.25 -11.81
N PHE A 262 14.83 19.33 -11.86
CA PHE A 262 14.77 20.36 -12.90
C PHE A 262 15.94 20.30 -13.89
N SER A 263 17.06 19.75 -13.46
CA SER A 263 18.28 19.67 -14.29
C SER A 263 18.73 18.25 -14.58
N SER A 264 18.34 17.27 -13.75
CA SER A 264 18.76 15.88 -13.90
C SER A 264 18.01 15.15 -15.01
N THR A 265 18.72 14.19 -15.61
CA THR A 265 18.22 13.27 -16.61
C THR A 265 18.05 11.87 -16.03
N LYS A 266 17.51 10.94 -16.83
CA LYS A 266 17.45 9.52 -16.44
C LYS A 266 18.83 8.94 -16.11
N ALA A 267 19.88 9.40 -16.79
CA ALA A 267 21.24 8.92 -16.54
C ALA A 267 21.74 9.26 -15.13
N ASP A 268 21.32 10.36 -14.56
CA ASP A 268 21.71 10.79 -13.21
C ASP A 268 21.03 9.98 -12.10
N LEU A 269 19.95 9.27 -12.42
CA LEU A 269 19.30 8.33 -11.53
C LEU A 269 20.00 6.95 -11.50
N SER A 270 20.65 6.60 -12.61
CA SER A 270 21.27 5.30 -12.82
C SER A 270 22.48 5.09 -11.92
N VAL A 271 22.59 3.92 -11.32
CA VAL A 271 23.79 3.47 -10.61
C VAL A 271 24.30 2.19 -11.26
N ASP A 272 25.50 2.24 -11.81
CA ASP A 272 26.15 1.06 -12.37
C ASP A 272 26.87 0.30 -11.24
N VAL A 273 26.18 -0.68 -10.67
CA VAL A 273 26.68 -1.47 -9.52
C VAL A 273 27.95 -2.23 -9.91
N THR A 274 28.15 -2.57 -11.18
CA THR A 274 29.35 -3.31 -11.61
C THR A 274 30.64 -2.49 -11.47
N LYS A 275 30.53 -1.16 -11.40
CA LYS A 275 31.66 -0.24 -11.20
C LYS A 275 31.99 0.02 -9.74
N LEU A 276 31.16 -0.45 -8.81
CA LEU A 276 31.38 -0.28 -7.38
C LEU A 276 32.39 -1.29 -6.85
N PRO A 277 33.05 -1.02 -5.70
CA PRO A 277 33.85 -2.02 -5.00
C PRO A 277 33.05 -3.28 -4.69
N GLU A 278 33.67 -4.45 -4.76
CA GLU A 278 33.00 -5.75 -4.62
C GLU A 278 32.14 -5.86 -3.36
N HIS A 279 32.68 -5.37 -2.24
CA HIS A 279 31.95 -5.35 -0.95
C HIS A 279 30.66 -4.52 -1.01
N ALA A 280 30.68 -3.37 -1.69
CA ALA A 280 29.49 -2.53 -1.87
C ALA A 280 28.46 -3.21 -2.81
N GLN A 281 28.92 -3.90 -3.86
CA GLN A 281 28.05 -4.70 -4.74
C GLN A 281 27.33 -5.78 -3.94
N GLU A 282 28.06 -6.55 -3.13
CA GLU A 282 27.51 -7.64 -2.32
C GLU A 282 26.52 -7.09 -1.28
N TYR A 283 26.86 -5.98 -0.61
CA TYR A 283 25.99 -5.29 0.32
C TYR A 283 24.64 -4.94 -0.30
N CYS A 284 24.64 -4.30 -1.46
CA CYS A 284 23.41 -3.90 -2.17
C CYS A 284 22.59 -5.11 -2.63
N ARG A 285 23.24 -6.16 -3.17
CA ARG A 285 22.59 -7.40 -3.61
C ARG A 285 21.92 -8.14 -2.46
N ARG A 286 22.56 -8.23 -1.29
CA ARG A 286 21.97 -8.88 -0.11
C ARG A 286 20.73 -8.12 0.39
N TRP A 287 20.81 -6.81 0.51
CA TRP A 287 19.66 -6.00 0.93
C TRP A 287 18.50 -6.08 -0.06
N PHE A 288 18.80 -6.08 -1.36
CA PHE A 288 17.77 -6.25 -2.37
C PHE A 288 17.08 -7.62 -2.27
N ARG A 289 17.85 -8.70 -2.08
CA ARG A 289 17.30 -10.05 -1.91
C ARG A 289 16.41 -10.14 -0.67
N ILE A 290 16.85 -9.61 0.47
CA ILE A 290 16.07 -9.59 1.71
C ILE A 290 14.75 -8.86 1.49
N GLY A 291 14.79 -7.67 0.92
CA GLY A 291 13.59 -6.88 0.69
C GLY A 291 12.64 -7.50 -0.34
N LEU A 292 13.17 -8.16 -1.37
CA LEU A 292 12.33 -8.87 -2.36
C LEU A 292 11.61 -10.07 -1.73
N MET A 293 12.28 -10.81 -0.85
CA MET A 293 11.67 -11.92 -0.12
C MET A 293 10.60 -11.43 0.86
N ASP A 294 10.87 -10.35 1.59
CA ASP A 294 9.93 -9.69 2.50
C ASP A 294 8.65 -9.25 1.73
N PHE A 295 8.83 -8.61 0.59
CA PHE A 295 7.72 -8.21 -0.29
C PHE A 295 6.92 -9.41 -0.79
N THR A 296 7.61 -10.45 -1.30
CA THR A 296 6.96 -11.64 -1.86
C THR A 296 6.16 -12.40 -0.82
N LEU A 297 6.72 -12.56 0.39
CA LEU A 297 6.03 -13.22 1.50
C LEU A 297 4.74 -12.47 1.88
N GLY A 298 4.82 -11.15 2.02
CA GLY A 298 3.64 -10.33 2.30
C GLY A 298 2.57 -10.46 1.21
N HIS A 299 2.98 -10.54 -0.04
CA HIS A 299 2.08 -10.73 -1.18
C HIS A 299 1.35 -12.08 -1.13
N ILE A 300 2.06 -13.16 -0.80
CA ILE A 300 1.49 -14.51 -0.62
C ILE A 300 0.51 -14.54 0.56
N VAL A 301 0.89 -13.99 1.70
CA VAL A 301 0.02 -13.94 2.90
C VAL A 301 -1.28 -13.18 2.59
N SER A 302 -1.17 -12.06 1.89
CA SER A 302 -2.33 -11.27 1.47
C SER A 302 -3.23 -12.05 0.49
N PHE A 303 -2.64 -12.78 -0.47
CA PHE A 303 -3.39 -13.66 -1.40
C PHE A 303 -4.20 -14.74 -0.65
N ILE A 304 -3.56 -15.44 0.27
CA ILE A 304 -4.20 -16.48 1.08
C ILE A 304 -5.39 -15.88 1.85
N LEU A 305 -5.19 -14.74 2.48
CA LEU A 305 -6.22 -14.11 3.30
C LEU A 305 -7.43 -13.64 2.46
N ALA A 306 -7.18 -13.01 1.30
CA ALA A 306 -8.26 -12.61 0.39
C ALA A 306 -9.08 -13.81 -0.08
N THR A 307 -8.40 -14.91 -0.40
CA THR A 307 -9.04 -16.17 -0.81
C THR A 307 -9.91 -16.73 0.30
N ILE A 308 -9.38 -16.84 1.51
CA ILE A 308 -10.11 -17.40 2.65
C ILE A 308 -11.35 -16.54 2.99
N PHE A 309 -11.25 -15.23 2.99
CA PHE A 309 -12.40 -14.36 3.27
C PHE A 309 -13.52 -14.51 2.23
N LEU A 310 -13.18 -14.65 0.94
CA LEU A 310 -14.18 -14.92 -0.09
C LEU A 310 -14.83 -16.28 0.11
N LEU A 311 -14.02 -17.33 0.33
CA LEU A 311 -14.51 -18.70 0.50
C LEU A 311 -15.41 -18.82 1.74
N LEU A 312 -15.00 -18.27 2.88
CA LEU A 312 -15.83 -18.27 4.09
C LEU A 312 -17.16 -17.55 3.88
N ALA A 313 -17.14 -16.39 3.24
CA ALA A 313 -18.37 -15.65 2.94
C ALA A 313 -19.27 -16.38 1.95
N ALA A 314 -18.69 -17.10 0.98
CA ALA A 314 -19.46 -17.92 0.05
C ALA A 314 -20.16 -19.10 0.75
N VAL A 315 -19.50 -19.72 1.73
CA VAL A 315 -20.08 -20.84 2.50
C VAL A 315 -21.13 -20.37 3.50
N TRP A 316 -20.84 -19.29 4.23
CA TRP A 316 -21.66 -18.91 5.38
C TRP A 316 -22.71 -17.84 5.10
N LEU A 317 -22.46 -16.96 4.11
CA LEU A 317 -23.30 -15.77 3.89
C LEU A 317 -24.10 -15.83 2.58
N TYR A 318 -23.73 -16.68 1.63
CA TYR A 318 -24.48 -16.78 0.37
C TYR A 318 -25.87 -17.43 0.61
N PRO A 319 -26.96 -16.89 0.03
CA PRO A 319 -27.07 -15.79 -0.94
C PRO A 319 -27.39 -14.42 -0.30
N SER A 320 -26.71 -14.01 0.72
CA SER A 320 -26.98 -12.75 1.43
C SER A 320 -26.20 -11.59 0.81
N PRO A 321 -26.84 -10.56 0.28
CA PRO A 321 -26.11 -9.36 -0.15
C PRO A 321 -25.60 -8.63 1.09
N ILE A 322 -24.28 -8.68 1.28
CA ILE A 322 -23.64 -7.90 2.35
C ILE A 322 -23.64 -6.43 1.93
N GLU A 323 -24.55 -5.65 2.48
CA GLU A 323 -24.70 -4.24 2.16
C GLU A 323 -24.88 -3.41 3.45
N GLY A 324 -24.43 -2.15 3.40
CA GLY A 324 -24.71 -1.20 4.46
C GLY A 324 -23.81 -1.33 5.69
N ARG A 325 -24.38 -0.95 6.84
CA ARG A 325 -23.66 -0.80 8.12
C ARG A 325 -23.44 -2.13 8.83
N ALA A 326 -24.32 -3.10 8.60
CA ALA A 326 -24.28 -4.42 9.25
C ALA A 326 -23.14 -5.32 8.76
N VAL A 327 -22.39 -4.91 7.75
CA VAL A 327 -21.31 -5.70 7.11
C VAL A 327 -20.36 -6.36 8.12
N ILE A 328 -19.99 -5.66 9.18
CA ILE A 328 -19.06 -6.18 10.20
C ILE A 328 -19.74 -7.26 11.06
N GLY A 329 -21.01 -7.05 11.43
CA GLY A 329 -21.79 -8.04 12.17
C GLY A 329 -22.01 -9.34 11.39
N GLU A 330 -22.34 -9.22 10.10
CA GLU A 330 -22.49 -10.38 9.21
C GLU A 330 -21.19 -11.20 9.11
N ILE A 331 -20.06 -10.54 8.92
CA ILE A 331 -18.77 -11.23 8.86
C ILE A 331 -18.39 -11.80 10.24
N ALA A 332 -18.68 -11.08 11.35
CA ALA A 332 -18.40 -11.56 12.69
C ALA A 332 -19.13 -12.88 13.00
N ARG A 333 -20.35 -13.06 12.48
CA ARG A 333 -21.11 -14.29 12.62
C ARG A 333 -20.40 -15.52 12.04
N ILE A 334 -19.64 -15.36 10.95
CA ILE A 334 -18.82 -16.46 10.41
C ILE A 334 -17.90 -17.02 11.50
N PHE A 335 -17.26 -16.14 12.28
CA PHE A 335 -16.32 -16.54 13.33
C PHE A 335 -17.01 -17.09 14.58
N THR A 336 -18.14 -16.52 14.97
CA THR A 336 -18.86 -16.93 16.18
C THR A 336 -19.64 -18.22 15.97
N ASP A 337 -20.25 -18.40 14.81
CA ASP A 337 -21.08 -19.57 14.51
C ASP A 337 -20.22 -20.80 14.20
N SER A 338 -19.01 -20.60 13.64
CA SER A 338 -18.08 -21.72 13.33
C SER A 338 -17.27 -22.20 14.55
N VAL A 339 -16.80 -21.29 15.43
CA VAL A 339 -15.88 -21.65 16.53
C VAL A 339 -16.49 -21.37 17.92
N GLY A 340 -17.30 -20.32 18.04
CA GLY A 340 -17.98 -19.98 19.27
C GLY A 340 -17.93 -18.49 19.64
N PRO A 341 -18.74 -18.07 20.65
CA PRO A 341 -18.95 -16.64 20.96
C PRO A 341 -17.69 -15.85 21.32
N GLY A 342 -16.66 -16.49 21.88
CA GLY A 342 -15.38 -15.87 22.21
C GLY A 342 -14.62 -15.30 21.00
N MET A 343 -14.88 -15.83 19.81
CA MET A 343 -14.26 -15.36 18.56
C MET A 343 -14.73 -13.97 18.14
N MET A 344 -15.85 -13.49 18.65
CA MET A 344 -16.32 -12.12 18.42
C MET A 344 -15.26 -11.08 18.77
N VAL A 345 -14.67 -11.18 19.96
CA VAL A 345 -13.65 -10.21 20.43
C VAL A 345 -12.39 -10.29 19.55
N VAL A 346 -11.96 -11.51 19.22
CA VAL A 346 -10.78 -11.74 18.36
C VAL A 346 -11.00 -11.15 16.97
N PHE A 347 -12.16 -11.42 16.37
CA PHE A 347 -12.51 -10.89 15.06
C PHE A 347 -12.59 -9.36 15.06
N ILE A 348 -13.32 -8.76 16.01
CA ILE A 348 -13.50 -7.30 16.10
C ILE A 348 -12.15 -6.61 16.28
N ALA A 349 -11.30 -7.10 17.18
CA ALA A 349 -9.97 -6.52 17.41
C ALA A 349 -9.11 -6.58 16.14
N GLY A 350 -9.12 -7.73 15.45
CA GLY A 350 -8.41 -7.91 14.18
C GLY A 350 -8.97 -7.05 13.03
N ALA A 351 -10.31 -7.01 12.89
CA ALA A 351 -11.00 -6.22 11.88
C ALA A 351 -10.77 -4.71 12.08
N PHE A 352 -10.82 -4.25 13.34
CA PHE A 352 -10.48 -2.86 13.69
C PHE A 352 -9.03 -2.55 13.33
N ALA A 353 -8.10 -3.40 13.75
CA ALA A 353 -6.68 -3.19 13.45
C ALA A 353 -6.41 -3.14 11.94
N ALA A 354 -6.99 -4.05 11.17
CA ALA A 354 -6.81 -4.10 9.73
C ALA A 354 -7.40 -2.87 9.01
N THR A 355 -8.63 -2.49 9.34
CA THR A 355 -9.29 -1.33 8.72
C THR A 355 -8.69 -0.01 9.18
N PHE A 356 -8.40 0.13 10.48
CA PHE A 356 -7.76 1.32 11.04
C PHE A 356 -6.33 1.52 10.52
N SER A 357 -5.51 0.45 10.50
CA SER A 357 -4.13 0.56 9.99
C SER A 357 -4.11 0.99 8.53
N THR A 358 -5.04 0.48 7.72
CA THR A 358 -5.17 0.90 6.33
C THR A 358 -5.50 2.39 6.25
N ALA A 359 -6.56 2.85 6.92
CA ALA A 359 -6.92 4.27 6.92
C ALA A 359 -5.78 5.17 7.43
N PHE A 360 -5.12 4.76 8.53
CA PHE A 360 -4.00 5.45 9.14
C PHE A 360 -2.80 5.60 8.20
N ASN A 361 -2.38 4.51 7.53
CA ASN A 361 -1.23 4.54 6.63
C ASN A 361 -1.45 5.43 5.41
N TYR A 362 -2.68 5.56 4.94
CA TYR A 362 -2.99 6.45 3.82
C TYR A 362 -3.02 7.93 4.23
N PHE A 363 -3.24 8.26 5.51
CA PHE A 363 -3.04 9.61 6.03
C PHE A 363 -1.57 10.04 6.04
N ASP A 364 -0.61 9.11 6.05
CA ASP A 364 0.81 9.43 5.81
C ASP A 364 1.18 9.30 4.32
N GLY A 365 0.77 8.22 3.67
CA GLY A 365 1.26 7.83 2.34
C GLY A 365 0.86 8.80 1.23
N TRP A 366 -0.42 9.10 1.06
CA TRP A 366 -0.88 10.00 0.01
C TRP A 366 -0.41 11.45 0.17
N PRO A 367 -0.49 12.08 1.37
CA PRO A 367 0.08 13.40 1.57
C PRO A 367 1.58 13.47 1.23
N ARG A 368 2.33 12.41 1.52
CA ARG A 368 3.74 12.29 1.16
C ARG A 368 3.95 12.26 -0.36
N VAL A 369 3.14 11.50 -1.08
CA VAL A 369 3.17 11.46 -2.55
C VAL A 369 2.82 12.84 -3.13
N VAL A 370 1.79 13.51 -2.62
CA VAL A 370 1.41 14.87 -3.06
C VAL A 370 2.55 15.87 -2.80
N ALA A 371 3.15 15.84 -1.61
CA ALA A 371 4.27 16.72 -1.27
C ALA A 371 5.47 16.46 -2.19
N ALA A 372 5.79 15.19 -2.49
CA ALA A 372 6.85 14.82 -3.43
C ALA A 372 6.52 15.26 -4.87
N CYS A 373 5.28 15.13 -5.31
CA CYS A 373 4.84 15.65 -6.61
C CYS A 373 5.02 17.17 -6.69
N CYS A 374 4.59 17.91 -5.68
CA CYS A 374 4.74 19.35 -5.63
C CYS A 374 6.21 19.77 -5.61
N ARG A 375 7.07 19.08 -4.84
CA ARG A 375 8.52 19.29 -4.89
C ARG A 375 9.04 19.13 -6.31
N ASN A 376 8.71 18.03 -6.98
CA ASN A 376 9.22 17.74 -8.32
C ASN A 376 8.64 18.65 -9.42
N LEU A 377 7.46 19.23 -9.23
CA LEU A 377 6.82 20.13 -10.20
C LEU A 377 7.22 21.57 -10.06
N PHE A 378 7.35 22.08 -8.82
CA PHE A 378 7.37 23.52 -8.57
C PHE A 378 8.67 24.03 -7.92
N ARG A 379 9.60 23.14 -7.55
CA ARG A 379 10.78 23.53 -6.80
C ARG A 379 12.05 22.87 -7.29
N SER A 380 13.01 23.70 -7.68
CA SER A 380 14.41 23.28 -7.82
C SER A 380 14.99 23.09 -6.43
N THR A 381 15.21 21.84 -6.05
CA THR A 381 15.98 21.51 -4.85
C THR A 381 16.94 20.43 -5.25
N ALA A 382 18.22 20.76 -5.29
CA ALA A 382 19.21 19.72 -5.12
C ALA A 382 18.88 19.01 -3.79
N ASP A 383 18.63 17.70 -3.82
CA ASP A 383 18.74 16.89 -2.60
C ASP A 383 20.18 17.06 -2.15
N LEU A 384 20.38 17.79 -1.06
CA LEU A 384 21.73 18.00 -0.51
C LEU A 384 22.06 16.80 0.37
N PRO A 385 22.92 15.92 -0.09
CA PRO A 385 23.32 14.78 0.73
C PRO A 385 24.14 15.29 1.92
N GLY A 386 23.79 14.77 3.11
CA GLY A 386 24.68 14.84 4.26
C GLY A 386 24.95 16.20 4.89
N ILE A 387 24.18 17.25 4.55
CA ILE A 387 24.33 18.54 5.23
C ILE A 387 23.69 18.45 6.61
N ALA A 388 24.50 18.64 7.64
CA ALA A 388 24.01 18.76 9.00
C ALA A 388 23.00 19.92 9.10
N ALA A 389 22.02 19.81 9.99
CA ALA A 389 20.91 20.77 10.11
C ALA A 389 21.39 22.24 10.36
N ASP A 390 22.57 22.42 10.93
CA ASP A 390 23.24 23.67 11.17
C ASP A 390 23.88 24.31 9.91
N GLN A 391 24.12 23.50 8.86
CA GLN A 391 24.71 23.94 7.59
C GLN A 391 23.66 24.24 6.52
N LEU A 392 22.36 24.05 6.82
CA LEU A 392 21.29 24.37 5.89
C LEU A 392 21.19 25.86 5.62
N THR A 393 21.26 26.28 4.34
CA THR A 393 20.99 27.65 3.96
C THR A 393 19.54 28.06 4.23
N PRO A 394 19.21 29.33 4.37
CA PRO A 394 17.83 29.80 4.52
C PRO A 394 16.89 29.31 3.42
N ALA A 395 17.39 29.18 2.19
CA ALA A 395 16.63 28.65 1.05
C ALA A 395 16.26 27.20 1.25
N HIS A 396 17.17 26.36 1.75
CA HIS A 396 16.91 24.94 2.03
C HIS A 396 15.90 24.75 3.16
N ARG A 397 16.01 25.54 4.24
CA ARG A 397 15.03 25.53 5.34
C ARG A 397 13.64 25.93 4.86
N SER A 398 13.53 26.92 3.98
CA SER A 398 12.26 27.34 3.37
C SER A 398 11.63 26.23 2.54
N VAL A 399 12.42 25.48 1.77
CA VAL A 399 11.94 24.37 0.94
C VAL A 399 11.43 23.20 1.78
N MET A 400 12.21 22.75 2.77
CA MET A 400 11.79 21.70 3.69
C MET A 400 10.53 22.08 4.47
N SER A 401 10.46 23.31 4.96
CA SER A 401 9.26 23.84 5.63
C SER A 401 8.03 23.82 4.73
N SER A 402 8.19 24.15 3.45
CA SER A 402 7.07 24.16 2.52
C SER A 402 6.61 22.77 2.08
N GLU A 403 7.52 21.79 1.89
CA GLU A 403 7.14 20.40 1.62
C GLU A 403 6.34 19.83 2.80
N TYR A 404 6.80 20.10 4.02
CA TYR A 404 6.10 19.71 5.24
C TYR A 404 4.72 20.39 5.37
N ASN A 405 4.59 21.66 4.99
CA ASN A 405 3.31 22.35 4.98
C ASN A 405 2.33 21.75 3.95
N ILE A 406 2.79 21.45 2.73
CA ILE A 406 1.98 20.77 1.71
C ILE A 406 1.50 19.41 2.24
N TYR A 407 2.39 18.64 2.85
CA TYR A 407 2.06 17.37 3.47
C TYR A 407 0.94 17.50 4.51
N ARG A 408 1.04 18.47 5.44
CA ARG A 408 0.02 18.75 6.46
C ARG A 408 -1.31 19.21 5.85
N ILE A 409 -1.28 20.15 4.93
CA ILE A 409 -2.49 20.66 4.25
C ILE A 409 -3.20 19.52 3.53
N THR A 410 -2.47 18.67 2.82
CA THR A 410 -3.05 17.51 2.12
C THR A 410 -3.65 16.51 3.10
N MET A 411 -3.04 16.30 4.26
CA MET A 411 -3.59 15.42 5.31
C MET A 411 -4.91 15.95 5.85
N PHE A 412 -5.00 17.25 6.15
CA PHE A 412 -6.25 17.89 6.58
C PHE A 412 -7.31 17.90 5.47
N TYR A 413 -6.90 18.17 4.22
CA TYR A 413 -7.79 18.04 3.07
C TYR A 413 -8.37 16.62 2.98
N SER A 414 -7.53 15.59 3.10
CA SER A 414 -7.95 14.19 3.05
C SER A 414 -8.96 13.87 4.18
N LEU A 415 -8.73 14.34 5.39
CA LEU A 415 -9.65 14.15 6.52
C LEU A 415 -11.01 14.81 6.23
N VAL A 416 -11.01 16.10 5.91
CA VAL A 416 -12.24 16.87 5.71
C VAL A 416 -13.03 16.31 4.52
N ALA A 417 -12.38 16.11 3.38
CA ALA A 417 -13.04 15.60 2.18
C ALA A 417 -13.62 14.19 2.39
N ALA A 418 -12.88 13.30 3.04
CA ALA A 418 -13.35 11.95 3.33
C ALA A 418 -14.57 11.95 4.27
N VAL A 419 -14.56 12.77 5.32
CA VAL A 419 -15.68 12.87 6.27
C VAL A 419 -16.91 13.48 5.60
N VAL A 420 -16.75 14.50 4.77
CA VAL A 420 -17.87 15.11 4.00
C VAL A 420 -18.49 14.07 3.05
N ILE A 421 -17.67 13.29 2.35
CA ILE A 421 -18.17 12.21 1.48
C ILE A 421 -18.91 11.15 2.30
N LEU A 422 -18.36 10.74 3.44
CA LEU A 422 -18.97 9.74 4.32
C LEU A 422 -20.29 10.24 4.92
N ALA A 423 -20.38 11.52 5.26
CA ALA A 423 -21.63 12.14 5.74
C ALA A 423 -22.72 12.16 4.66
N GLY A 424 -22.34 12.41 3.40
CA GLY A 424 -23.27 12.42 2.27
C GLY A 424 -23.65 11.02 1.76
N ILE A 425 -22.74 10.04 1.90
CA ILE A 425 -22.92 8.66 1.42
C ILE A 425 -22.53 7.68 2.53
N PRO A 426 -23.39 7.46 3.55
CA PRO A 426 -23.10 6.59 4.67
C PRO A 426 -23.27 5.10 4.32
N ARG A 427 -22.61 4.64 3.25
CA ARG A 427 -22.66 3.27 2.73
C ARG A 427 -21.24 2.68 2.63
N PRO A 428 -20.73 2.03 3.69
CA PRO A 428 -19.32 1.59 3.76
C PRO A 428 -18.92 0.70 2.59
N VAL A 429 -19.69 -0.34 2.29
CA VAL A 429 -19.41 -1.28 1.19
C VAL A 429 -19.35 -0.55 -0.15
N TYR A 430 -20.32 0.30 -0.44
CA TYR A 430 -20.38 1.07 -1.69
C TYR A 430 -19.17 2.00 -1.85
N LEU A 431 -18.80 2.76 -0.81
CA LEU A 431 -17.64 3.65 -0.84
C LEU A 431 -16.33 2.88 -1.05
N VAL A 432 -16.19 1.72 -0.41
CA VAL A 432 -15.03 0.83 -0.64
C VAL A 432 -15.00 0.35 -2.08
N LEU A 433 -16.11 -0.14 -2.63
CA LEU A 433 -16.16 -0.64 -4.00
C LEU A 433 -15.87 0.44 -5.04
N VAL A 434 -16.46 1.63 -4.91
CA VAL A 434 -16.25 2.74 -5.85
C VAL A 434 -14.81 3.25 -5.80
N SER A 435 -14.25 3.44 -4.60
CA SER A 435 -12.86 3.85 -4.45
C SER A 435 -11.86 2.80 -4.99
N SER A 436 -12.22 1.53 -4.86
CA SER A 436 -11.42 0.42 -5.37
C SER A 436 -11.50 0.32 -6.89
N ALA A 437 -12.68 0.52 -7.47
CA ALA A 437 -12.85 0.59 -8.92
C ALA A 437 -12.06 1.76 -9.55
N LEU A 438 -12.00 2.92 -8.87
CA LEU A 438 -11.14 4.01 -9.30
C LEU A 438 -9.66 3.60 -9.36
N ALA A 439 -9.19 2.83 -8.38
CA ALA A 439 -7.82 2.31 -8.38
C ALA A 439 -7.54 1.37 -9.56
N PHE A 440 -8.56 0.66 -10.08
CA PHE A 440 -8.44 -0.17 -11.29
C PHE A 440 -8.04 0.66 -12.51
N PHE A 441 -8.69 1.81 -12.74
CA PHE A 441 -8.38 2.68 -13.89
C PHE A 441 -7.01 3.37 -13.75
N ILE A 442 -6.51 3.55 -12.55
CA ILE A 442 -5.19 4.15 -12.28
C ILE A 442 -4.06 3.12 -12.52
N ALA A 443 -4.33 1.85 -12.25
CA ALA A 443 -3.31 0.80 -12.21
C ALA A 443 -2.51 0.61 -13.51
N PRO A 444 -3.09 0.58 -14.73
CA PRO A 444 -2.32 0.36 -15.96
C PRO A 444 -1.26 1.43 -16.21
N VAL A 445 -1.61 2.70 -16.00
CA VAL A 445 -0.70 3.82 -16.24
C VAL A 445 0.52 3.75 -15.32
N ILE A 446 0.29 3.52 -14.02
CA ILE A 446 1.37 3.41 -13.04
C ILE A 446 2.22 2.16 -13.30
N SER A 447 1.59 1.01 -13.61
CA SER A 447 2.31 -0.22 -13.93
C SER A 447 3.20 -0.06 -15.16
N PHE A 448 2.70 0.60 -16.21
CA PHE A 448 3.48 0.92 -17.40
C PHE A 448 4.68 1.81 -17.06
N LEU A 449 4.46 2.89 -16.31
CA LEU A 449 5.51 3.82 -15.94
C LEU A 449 6.57 3.14 -15.06
N ASN A 450 6.17 2.33 -14.09
CA ASN A 450 7.09 1.56 -13.24
C ASN A 450 7.98 0.65 -14.10
N LEU A 451 7.39 -0.11 -15.01
CA LEU A 451 8.13 -0.97 -15.95
C LEU A 451 9.07 -0.15 -16.84
N TYR A 452 8.56 0.90 -17.46
CA TYR A 452 9.33 1.75 -18.39
C TYR A 452 10.59 2.33 -17.74
N TYR A 453 10.46 2.88 -16.52
CA TYR A 453 11.61 3.46 -15.83
C TYR A 453 12.58 2.41 -15.31
N CYS A 454 12.13 1.24 -14.88
CA CYS A 454 13.04 0.13 -14.56
C CYS A 454 13.89 -0.28 -15.78
N LEU A 455 13.26 -0.43 -16.96
CA LEU A 455 13.95 -0.85 -18.17
C LEU A 455 14.88 0.22 -18.76
N THR A 456 14.62 1.51 -18.50
CA THR A 456 15.38 2.62 -19.12
C THR A 456 16.42 3.23 -18.20
N VAL A 457 16.32 3.03 -16.87
CA VAL A 457 17.23 3.63 -15.87
C VAL A 457 18.20 2.60 -15.30
N ILE A 458 17.74 1.38 -15.00
CA ILE A 458 18.61 0.34 -14.43
C ILE A 458 19.51 -0.21 -15.54
N PRO A 459 20.85 -0.26 -15.35
CA PRO A 459 21.77 -0.77 -16.37
C PRO A 459 21.55 -2.26 -16.65
N LYS A 460 21.50 -2.63 -17.93
CA LYS A 460 21.36 -4.03 -18.37
C LYS A 460 22.52 -4.93 -17.93
N THR A 461 23.67 -4.34 -17.65
CA THR A 461 24.86 -5.02 -17.12
C THR A 461 24.65 -5.55 -15.71
N ASP A 462 23.76 -4.93 -14.94
CA ASP A 462 23.47 -5.30 -13.57
C ASP A 462 22.36 -6.35 -13.51
N LYS A 463 22.73 -7.61 -13.75
CA LYS A 463 21.78 -8.74 -13.78
C LYS A 463 21.00 -8.96 -12.49
N ALA A 464 21.48 -8.45 -11.35
CA ALA A 464 20.80 -8.59 -10.06
C ALA A 464 19.61 -7.65 -9.96
N PHE A 465 19.76 -6.42 -10.42
CA PHE A 465 18.74 -5.38 -10.34
C PHE A 465 17.92 -5.20 -11.62
N TYR A 466 18.50 -5.51 -12.80
CA TYR A 466 17.75 -5.40 -14.07
C TYR A 466 16.62 -6.44 -14.11
N PRO A 467 15.40 -6.07 -14.54
CA PRO A 467 14.28 -7.00 -14.65
C PRO A 467 14.59 -8.20 -15.55
N SER A 468 14.28 -9.41 -15.10
CA SER A 468 14.44 -10.61 -15.92
C SER A 468 13.53 -10.57 -17.16
N ARG A 469 13.86 -11.37 -18.20
CA ARG A 469 13.00 -11.51 -19.40
C ARG A 469 11.59 -11.95 -19.02
N PHE A 470 11.48 -12.87 -18.05
CA PHE A 470 10.19 -13.33 -17.56
C PHE A 470 9.40 -12.20 -16.88
N ALA A 471 10.02 -11.46 -15.95
CA ALA A 471 9.39 -10.33 -15.29
C ALA A 471 8.92 -9.26 -16.28
N THR A 472 9.74 -8.97 -17.30
CA THR A 472 9.41 -7.99 -18.35
C THR A 472 8.23 -8.46 -19.20
N LEU A 473 8.27 -9.71 -19.70
CA LEU A 473 7.19 -10.27 -20.51
C LEU A 473 5.89 -10.32 -19.73
N PHE A 474 5.97 -10.76 -18.48
CA PHE A 474 4.80 -10.87 -17.61
C PHE A 474 4.21 -9.50 -17.25
N SER A 475 5.04 -8.47 -17.07
CA SER A 475 4.56 -7.10 -16.89
C SER A 475 3.82 -6.58 -18.13
N TRP A 476 4.29 -6.88 -19.35
CA TRP A 476 3.58 -6.53 -20.57
C TRP A 476 2.25 -7.26 -20.70
N LEU A 477 2.23 -8.56 -20.40
CA LEU A 477 0.98 -9.35 -20.37
C LEU A 477 -0.02 -8.78 -19.37
N SER A 478 0.46 -8.40 -18.19
CA SER A 478 -0.36 -7.74 -17.17
C SER A 478 -1.00 -6.45 -17.70
N LEU A 479 -0.23 -5.62 -18.41
CA LEU A 479 -0.79 -4.39 -19.01
C LEU A 479 -1.88 -4.70 -20.01
N VAL A 480 -1.72 -5.71 -20.87
CA VAL A 480 -2.76 -6.12 -21.83
C VAL A 480 -4.04 -6.56 -21.10
N ILE A 481 -3.92 -7.34 -20.02
CA ILE A 481 -5.09 -7.82 -19.25
C ILE A 481 -5.83 -6.69 -18.53
N PHE A 482 -5.11 -5.68 -18.05
CA PHE A 482 -5.74 -4.55 -17.34
C PHE A 482 -6.21 -3.41 -18.26
N THR A 483 -5.88 -3.44 -19.55
CA THR A 483 -6.31 -2.41 -20.53
C THR A 483 -7.32 -2.92 -21.56
N GLY A 484 -7.38 -4.23 -21.81
CA GLY A 484 -8.32 -4.89 -22.72
C GLY A 484 -9.52 -5.45 -22.01
#